data_3a15bcb913a00f8238b5dbfca1f2382f
#
_entry.id   3a15bcb913a00f8238b5dbfca1f2382f
#
_cell.length_a   1.000
_cell.length_b   1.000
_cell.length_c   1.000
_cell.angle_alpha   90.00
_cell.angle_beta   90.00
_cell.angle_gamma   90.00
#
_symmetry.space_group_name_H-M   'P 1'
#
loop_
_entity.id
_entity.type
_entity.pdbx_description
1 polymer ?
#
loop_
_entity_poly.entity_id
_entity_poly.type
_entity_poly.pdbx_seq_one_letter_code
_entity_poly.pdbx_strand_id
1 'polypeptide(L)'
;MKKMIFLLLTIFTFQGFAQEISKEYDRIGKFGKGGVALVWKNKLVGMINTSGKELVKPEYEKIGSFGGDNLAFTTMGGKIGIINIQGKVIVQNEYESISQFNGSLAITKMDGLYGIINKKGKVLVKNEYQKLKVGKYGDVRAVKDGQEILLDIKD
;
A
#
# COMPACT_ATOMS: atom_id res chain seq x y z
N MET A 1 30.83 38.95 24.50
CA MET A 1 31.33 37.80 23.76
C MET A 1 30.66 36.53 24.24
N LYS A 2 29.40 36.29 23.95
CA LYS A 2 28.62 35.06 24.32
C LYS A 2 27.46 34.84 23.35
N LYS A 3 27.73 34.64 22.04
CA LYS A 3 26.67 34.33 21.06
C LYS A 3 27.10 33.38 19.93
N MET A 4 28.06 32.48 20.16
CA MET A 4 28.54 31.64 19.05
C MET A 4 28.65 30.13 19.38
N ILE A 5 27.96 29.65 20.40
CA ILE A 5 28.05 28.21 20.79
C ILE A 5 26.76 27.43 20.45
N PHE A 6 25.65 28.10 20.10
CA PHE A 6 24.36 27.41 19.92
C PHE A 6 24.09 26.86 18.51
N LEU A 7 24.91 27.20 17.51
CA LEU A 7 24.66 26.75 16.09
C LEU A 7 25.35 25.45 15.72
N LEU A 8 26.32 24.99 16.51
CA LEU A 8 27.06 23.75 16.22
C LEU A 8 26.41 22.50 16.80
N LEU A 9 25.50 22.63 17.78
CA LEU A 9 24.87 21.46 18.41
C LEU A 9 23.73 20.86 17.60
N THR A 10 23.07 21.65 16.74
CA THR A 10 21.93 21.16 15.92
C THR A 10 22.36 20.39 14.67
N ILE A 11 23.57 20.65 14.16
CA ILE A 11 24.09 19.93 12.98
C ILE A 11 24.60 18.54 13.38
N PHE A 12 25.13 18.38 14.59
CA PHE A 12 25.68 17.10 15.07
C PHE A 12 24.59 16.05 15.36
N THR A 13 23.42 16.47 15.82
CA THR A 13 22.30 15.55 16.11
C THR A 13 21.65 14.99 14.86
N PHE A 14 21.59 15.76 13.77
CA PHE A 14 20.99 15.31 12.51
C PHE A 14 21.88 14.31 11.76
N GLN A 15 23.19 14.48 11.77
CA GLN A 15 24.14 13.54 11.18
C GLN A 15 24.25 12.24 11.98
N GLY A 16 24.18 12.27 13.32
CA GLY A 16 24.16 11.07 14.16
C GLY A 16 22.90 10.22 13.92
N PHE A 17 21.75 10.84 13.78
CA PHE A 17 20.47 10.15 13.55
C PHE A 17 20.42 9.47 12.18
N ALA A 18 20.88 10.15 11.13
CA ALA A 18 20.93 9.59 9.78
C ALA A 18 21.91 8.40 9.69
N GLN A 19 22.99 8.42 10.47
CA GLN A 19 24.00 7.35 10.49
C GLN A 19 23.55 6.12 11.29
N GLU A 20 22.71 6.28 12.32
CA GLU A 20 22.10 5.15 13.05
C GLU A 20 21.06 4.43 12.18
N ILE A 21 20.16 5.18 11.53
CA ILE A 21 19.13 4.60 10.64
C ILE A 21 19.77 3.84 9.48
N SER A 22 20.89 4.35 8.92
CA SER A 22 21.59 3.69 7.81
C SER A 22 22.25 2.35 8.18
N LYS A 23 22.46 2.08 9.48
CA LYS A 23 22.98 0.80 9.97
C LYS A 23 21.90 -0.25 10.20
N GLU A 24 20.66 0.17 10.30
CA GLU A 24 19.53 -0.71 10.60
C GLU A 24 18.97 -1.41 9.37
N TYR A 25 19.04 -0.76 8.19
CA TYR A 25 18.49 -1.27 6.94
C TYR A 25 19.56 -1.49 5.88
N ASP A 26 19.41 -2.54 5.06
CA ASP A 26 20.29 -2.84 3.94
C ASP A 26 20.25 -1.73 2.88
N ARG A 27 19.10 -1.07 2.75
CA ARG A 27 18.88 0.05 1.84
C ARG A 27 17.74 0.95 2.32
N ILE A 28 17.89 2.25 2.09
CA ILE A 28 16.86 3.27 2.30
C ILE A 28 16.57 3.93 0.96
N GLY A 29 15.31 3.96 0.55
CA GLY A 29 14.85 4.65 -0.65
C GLY A 29 14.81 6.16 -0.47
N LYS A 30 14.48 6.88 -1.57
CA LYS A 30 14.25 8.33 -1.51
C LYS A 30 12.91 8.62 -0.82
N PHE A 31 12.87 9.66 0.00
CA PHE A 31 11.63 10.16 0.55
C PHE A 31 10.72 10.71 -0.55
N GLY A 32 9.52 10.18 -0.63
CA GLY A 32 8.49 10.61 -1.57
C GLY A 32 7.73 11.85 -1.09
N LYS A 33 6.75 12.29 -1.89
CA LYS A 33 5.93 13.49 -1.63
C LYS A 33 5.21 13.48 -0.27
N GLY A 34 4.87 12.31 0.25
CA GLY A 34 4.23 12.15 1.57
C GLY A 34 5.20 12.07 2.75
N GLY A 35 6.51 12.35 2.55
CA GLY A 35 7.51 12.26 3.61
C GLY A 35 7.76 10.82 4.08
N VAL A 36 7.57 9.83 3.19
CA VAL A 36 7.76 8.40 3.48
C VAL A 36 8.84 7.85 2.54
N ALA A 37 9.73 7.02 3.07
CA ALA A 37 10.69 6.23 2.31
C ALA A 37 10.46 4.74 2.53
N LEU A 38 10.65 3.94 1.47
CA LEU A 38 10.75 2.50 1.59
C LEU A 38 12.12 2.12 2.14
N VAL A 39 12.17 1.12 2.99
CA VAL A 39 13.40 0.55 3.53
C VAL A 39 13.44 -0.94 3.26
N TRP A 40 14.64 -1.49 3.10
CA TRP A 40 14.84 -2.92 2.85
C TRP A 40 15.73 -3.51 3.93
N LYS A 41 15.33 -4.67 4.44
CA LYS A 41 16.09 -5.47 5.38
C LYS A 41 15.81 -6.95 5.10
N ASN A 42 16.88 -7.76 4.95
CA ASN A 42 16.73 -9.18 4.65
C ASN A 42 15.82 -9.49 3.44
N LYS A 43 15.93 -8.68 2.37
CA LYS A 43 15.12 -8.74 1.14
C LYS A 43 13.63 -8.34 1.32
N LEU A 44 13.19 -8.03 2.54
CA LEU A 44 11.84 -7.55 2.83
C LEU A 44 11.79 -6.02 2.84
N VAL A 45 10.60 -5.49 2.58
CA VAL A 45 10.34 -4.05 2.43
C VAL A 45 9.50 -3.55 3.58
N GLY A 46 9.90 -2.43 4.15
CA GLY A 46 9.17 -1.68 5.16
C GLY A 46 9.07 -0.20 4.78
N MET A 47 8.64 0.63 5.72
CA MET A 47 8.46 2.06 5.54
C MET A 47 8.92 2.85 6.75
N ILE A 48 9.60 3.97 6.53
CA ILE A 48 9.93 4.97 7.55
C ILE A 48 9.43 6.36 7.14
N ASN A 49 9.22 7.24 8.11
CA ASN A 49 8.96 8.65 7.86
C ASN A 49 10.27 9.48 7.88
N THR A 50 10.16 10.79 7.61
CA THR A 50 11.32 11.71 7.59
C THR A 50 12.04 11.85 8.93
N SER A 51 11.41 11.50 10.06
CA SER A 51 12.08 11.44 11.37
C SER A 51 12.78 10.10 11.62
N GLY A 52 12.77 9.17 10.66
CA GLY A 52 13.33 7.83 10.80
C GLY A 52 12.43 6.86 11.57
N LYS A 53 11.25 7.31 12.01
CA LYS A 53 10.30 6.41 12.68
C LYS A 53 9.78 5.36 11.73
N GLU A 54 9.87 4.09 12.12
CA GLU A 54 9.29 2.98 11.40
C GLU A 54 7.74 3.08 11.40
N LEU A 55 7.16 3.13 10.19
CA LEU A 55 5.71 3.09 9.97
C LEU A 55 5.25 1.67 9.68
N VAL A 56 6.10 0.91 8.99
CA VAL A 56 5.88 -0.49 8.61
C VAL A 56 7.20 -1.22 8.75
N LYS A 57 7.21 -2.32 9.50
CA LYS A 57 8.38 -3.20 9.60
C LYS A 57 8.72 -3.79 8.24
N PRO A 58 10.00 -4.09 7.94
CA PRO A 58 10.39 -4.86 6.77
C PRO A 58 9.83 -6.29 6.83
N GLU A 59 8.60 -6.47 6.35
CA GLU A 59 7.88 -7.75 6.37
C GLU A 59 7.22 -8.09 5.03
N TYR A 60 7.07 -7.10 4.12
CA TYR A 60 6.49 -7.30 2.81
C TYR A 60 7.54 -7.72 1.77
N GLU A 61 7.20 -8.61 0.86
CA GLU A 61 8.02 -8.93 -0.31
C GLU A 61 8.10 -7.73 -1.25
N LYS A 62 7.00 -6.94 -1.29
CA LYS A 62 6.91 -5.74 -2.12
C LYS A 62 5.93 -4.74 -1.53
N ILE A 63 6.28 -3.46 -1.59
CA ILE A 63 5.39 -2.32 -1.44
C ILE A 63 5.50 -1.50 -2.72
N GLY A 64 4.38 -1.32 -3.42
CA GLY A 64 4.31 -0.54 -4.66
C GLY A 64 4.40 0.96 -4.42
N SER A 65 4.34 1.74 -5.50
CA SER A 65 4.28 3.20 -5.41
C SER A 65 2.94 3.66 -4.88
N PHE A 66 2.94 4.69 -4.04
CA PHE A 66 1.73 5.33 -3.58
C PHE A 66 1.08 6.14 -4.70
N GLY A 67 -0.19 5.85 -4.98
CA GLY A 67 -1.01 6.60 -5.93
C GLY A 67 -1.47 7.96 -5.40
N GLY A 68 -2.28 8.67 -6.19
CA GLY A 68 -2.85 9.98 -5.81
C GLY A 68 -3.77 9.93 -4.58
N ASP A 69 -4.32 8.77 -4.26
CA ASP A 69 -5.15 8.47 -3.10
C ASP A 69 -4.36 7.97 -1.88
N ASN A 70 -3.00 8.04 -1.94
CA ASN A 70 -2.08 7.61 -0.89
C ASN A 70 -2.23 6.12 -0.51
N LEU A 71 -2.64 5.28 -1.44
CA LEU A 71 -2.70 3.83 -1.33
C LEU A 71 -1.57 3.19 -2.12
N ALA A 72 -1.01 2.09 -1.60
CA ALA A 72 -0.03 1.25 -2.27
C ALA A 72 -0.42 -0.21 -2.16
N PHE A 73 -0.25 -0.96 -3.25
CA PHE A 73 -0.39 -2.41 -3.24
C PHE A 73 0.80 -3.04 -2.54
N THR A 74 0.55 -4.08 -1.77
CA THR A 74 1.59 -4.87 -1.08
C THR A 74 1.55 -6.31 -1.54
N THR A 75 2.70 -6.99 -1.42
CA THR A 75 2.79 -8.44 -1.62
C THR A 75 3.39 -9.06 -0.36
N MET A 76 2.75 -10.09 0.16
CA MET A 76 3.23 -10.90 1.29
C MET A 76 2.72 -12.34 1.11
N GLY A 77 3.60 -13.33 1.20
CA GLY A 77 3.25 -14.72 0.94
C GLY A 77 2.65 -14.98 -0.45
N GLY A 78 3.09 -14.21 -1.47
CA GLY A 78 2.54 -14.26 -2.83
C GLY A 78 1.12 -13.68 -2.96
N LYS A 79 0.51 -13.17 -1.89
CA LYS A 79 -0.82 -12.56 -1.88
C LYS A 79 -0.73 -11.03 -1.91
N ILE A 80 -1.75 -10.41 -2.50
CA ILE A 80 -1.85 -8.96 -2.67
C ILE A 80 -2.75 -8.36 -1.59
N GLY A 81 -2.30 -7.24 -1.02
CA GLY A 81 -3.05 -6.39 -0.11
C GLY A 81 -2.88 -4.92 -0.46
N ILE A 82 -3.36 -4.04 0.41
CA ILE A 82 -3.25 -2.57 0.25
C ILE A 82 -2.94 -1.95 1.61
N ILE A 83 -1.97 -1.04 1.63
CA ILE A 83 -1.70 -0.15 2.77
C ILE A 83 -1.87 1.31 2.37
N ASN A 84 -2.11 2.17 3.35
CA ASN A 84 -2.04 3.61 3.11
C ASN A 84 -0.64 4.17 3.44
N ILE A 85 -0.44 5.46 3.14
CA ILE A 85 0.85 6.13 3.33
C ILE A 85 1.28 6.25 4.81
N GLN A 86 0.36 6.09 5.76
CA GLN A 86 0.65 6.02 7.20
C GLN A 86 1.06 4.61 7.66
N GLY A 87 1.11 3.62 6.75
CA GLY A 87 1.41 2.22 7.05
C GLY A 87 0.21 1.41 7.57
N LYS A 88 -1.00 2.00 7.59
CA LYS A 88 -2.21 1.27 8.00
C LYS A 88 -2.61 0.30 6.91
N VAL A 89 -2.86 -0.96 7.28
CA VAL A 89 -3.45 -1.97 6.38
C VAL A 89 -4.90 -1.58 6.09
N ILE A 90 -5.20 -1.42 4.80
CA ILE A 90 -6.54 -1.15 4.26
C ILE A 90 -7.18 -2.44 3.77
N VAL A 91 -6.38 -3.30 3.13
CA VAL A 91 -6.79 -4.63 2.66
C VAL A 91 -5.70 -5.62 3.03
N GLN A 92 -6.06 -6.71 3.69
CA GLN A 92 -5.13 -7.78 4.06
C GLN A 92 -4.54 -8.47 2.82
N ASN A 93 -3.34 -9.05 2.97
CA ASN A 93 -2.70 -9.81 1.90
C ASN A 93 -3.31 -11.21 1.79
N GLU A 94 -4.50 -11.28 1.21
CA GLU A 94 -5.27 -12.52 1.05
C GLU A 94 -5.68 -12.79 -0.40
N TYR A 95 -5.64 -11.77 -1.27
CA TYR A 95 -6.07 -11.87 -2.65
C TYR A 95 -4.95 -12.38 -3.58
N GLU A 96 -5.32 -13.19 -4.58
CA GLU A 96 -4.41 -13.57 -5.68
C GLU A 96 -4.08 -12.37 -6.56
N SER A 97 -5.05 -11.48 -6.76
CA SER A 97 -4.87 -10.21 -7.45
C SER A 97 -5.89 -9.17 -7.01
N ILE A 98 -5.49 -7.90 -7.12
CA ILE A 98 -6.36 -6.72 -6.99
C ILE A 98 -6.05 -5.83 -8.18
N SER A 99 -7.05 -5.47 -8.99
CA SER A 99 -6.89 -4.55 -10.12
C SER A 99 -6.55 -3.13 -9.65
N GLN A 100 -6.07 -2.29 -10.58
CA GLN A 100 -6.08 -0.84 -10.33
C GLN A 100 -7.52 -0.38 -10.08
N PHE A 101 -7.68 0.64 -9.24
CA PHE A 101 -8.98 1.24 -9.00
C PHE A 101 -9.51 1.95 -10.25
N ASN A 102 -10.71 1.59 -10.67
CA ASN A 102 -11.50 2.34 -11.64
C ASN A 102 -12.55 3.14 -10.86
N GLY A 103 -12.35 4.45 -10.73
CA GLY A 103 -13.11 5.27 -9.79
C GLY A 103 -12.83 4.84 -8.34
N SER A 104 -13.85 4.37 -7.64
CA SER A 104 -13.76 3.85 -6.26
C SER A 104 -13.63 2.31 -6.20
N LEU A 105 -13.77 1.60 -7.31
CA LEU A 105 -13.89 0.14 -7.37
C LEU A 105 -12.62 -0.54 -7.85
N ALA A 106 -12.23 -1.64 -7.22
CA ALA A 106 -11.19 -2.54 -7.69
C ALA A 106 -11.72 -3.98 -7.71
N ILE A 107 -11.40 -4.69 -8.79
CA ILE A 107 -11.73 -6.12 -8.93
C ILE A 107 -10.69 -6.91 -8.13
N THR A 108 -11.17 -7.83 -7.30
CA THR A 108 -10.34 -8.78 -6.55
C THR A 108 -10.48 -10.19 -7.11
N LYS A 109 -9.45 -11.02 -6.91
CA LYS A 109 -9.50 -12.46 -7.19
C LYS A 109 -9.04 -13.21 -5.95
N MET A 110 -9.83 -14.18 -5.52
CA MET A 110 -9.56 -15.09 -4.41
C MET A 110 -10.14 -16.47 -4.75
N ASP A 111 -9.37 -17.53 -4.55
CA ASP A 111 -9.77 -18.93 -4.86
C ASP A 111 -10.30 -19.09 -6.29
N GLY A 112 -9.65 -18.37 -7.23
CA GLY A 112 -10.04 -18.38 -8.65
C GLY A 112 -11.27 -17.56 -9.00
N LEU A 113 -12.02 -17.03 -8.02
CA LEU A 113 -13.26 -16.28 -8.21
C LEU A 113 -13.04 -14.78 -8.03
N TYR A 114 -13.88 -13.99 -8.66
CA TYR A 114 -13.78 -12.52 -8.68
C TYR A 114 -14.82 -11.86 -7.78
N GLY A 115 -14.42 -10.75 -7.16
CA GLY A 115 -15.23 -9.88 -6.34
C GLY A 115 -14.87 -8.41 -6.56
N ILE A 116 -15.41 -7.51 -5.74
CA ILE A 116 -15.12 -6.07 -5.79
C ILE A 116 -14.93 -5.54 -4.38
N ILE A 117 -13.93 -4.69 -4.23
CA ILE A 117 -13.71 -3.86 -3.05
C ILE A 117 -13.73 -2.38 -3.41
N ASN A 118 -13.99 -1.52 -2.43
CA ASN A 118 -13.76 -0.08 -2.56
C ASN A 118 -12.40 0.35 -1.97
N LYS A 119 -12.04 1.64 -2.12
CA LYS A 119 -10.78 2.23 -1.60
C LYS A 119 -10.64 2.20 -0.08
N LYS A 120 -11.73 1.96 0.66
CA LYS A 120 -11.72 1.80 2.12
C LYS A 120 -11.47 0.34 2.53
N GLY A 121 -11.32 -0.58 1.56
CA GLY A 121 -11.17 -2.01 1.78
C GLY A 121 -12.49 -2.74 2.06
N LYS A 122 -13.65 -2.05 1.94
CA LYS A 122 -14.96 -2.69 2.11
C LYS A 122 -15.24 -3.61 0.93
N VAL A 123 -15.60 -4.85 1.19
CA VAL A 123 -16.08 -5.80 0.17
C VAL A 123 -17.50 -5.38 -0.24
N LEU A 124 -17.66 -4.99 -1.49
CA LEU A 124 -18.94 -4.63 -2.09
C LEU A 124 -19.58 -5.82 -2.80
N VAL A 125 -18.74 -6.68 -3.40
CA VAL A 125 -19.14 -7.92 -4.05
C VAL A 125 -18.20 -9.02 -3.58
N LYS A 126 -18.75 -10.11 -3.04
CA LYS A 126 -17.97 -11.27 -2.62
C LYS A 126 -17.30 -11.95 -3.80
N ASN A 127 -16.17 -12.63 -3.56
CA ASN A 127 -15.46 -13.42 -4.56
C ASN A 127 -16.24 -14.72 -4.84
N GLU A 128 -17.23 -14.65 -5.73
CA GLU A 128 -18.11 -15.78 -6.09
C GLU A 128 -18.45 -15.83 -7.58
N TYR A 129 -17.83 -14.98 -8.41
CA TYR A 129 -18.12 -14.86 -9.84
C TYR A 129 -16.96 -15.42 -10.68
N GLN A 130 -17.27 -16.16 -11.75
CA GLN A 130 -16.26 -16.67 -12.69
C GLN A 130 -15.64 -15.58 -13.56
N LYS A 131 -16.38 -14.49 -13.82
CA LYS A 131 -15.91 -13.29 -14.52
C LYS A 131 -16.54 -12.07 -13.91
N LEU A 132 -15.82 -10.93 -13.94
CA LEU A 132 -16.32 -9.66 -13.46
C LEU A 132 -15.67 -8.53 -14.26
N LYS A 133 -16.45 -7.54 -14.68
CA LYS A 133 -16.00 -6.38 -15.44
C LYS A 133 -16.69 -5.14 -14.89
N VAL A 134 -15.88 -4.11 -14.59
CA VAL A 134 -16.38 -2.76 -14.25
C VAL A 134 -16.29 -1.91 -15.52
N GLY A 135 -17.43 -1.44 -15.99
CA GLY A 135 -17.54 -0.57 -17.15
C GLY A 135 -17.09 0.86 -16.86
N LYS A 136 -16.98 1.68 -17.90
CA LYS A 136 -16.48 3.07 -17.83
C LYS A 136 -17.33 3.95 -16.91
N TYR A 137 -18.64 3.68 -16.83
CA TYR A 137 -19.61 4.46 -16.05
C TYR A 137 -19.97 3.80 -14.71
N GLY A 138 -19.19 2.78 -14.28
CA GLY A 138 -19.41 2.10 -13.02
C GLY A 138 -20.42 0.94 -13.08
N ASP A 139 -20.97 0.64 -14.26
CA ASP A 139 -21.76 -0.56 -14.47
C ASP A 139 -20.91 -1.81 -14.23
N VAL A 140 -21.45 -2.81 -13.56
CA VAL A 140 -20.73 -4.02 -13.21
C VAL A 140 -21.44 -5.23 -13.80
N ARG A 141 -20.73 -5.91 -14.70
CA ARG A 141 -21.19 -7.17 -15.27
C ARG A 141 -20.42 -8.33 -14.69
N ALA A 142 -21.12 -9.38 -14.31
CA ALA A 142 -20.56 -10.57 -13.71
C ALA A 142 -21.09 -11.81 -14.40
N VAL A 143 -20.32 -12.91 -14.35
CA VAL A 143 -20.78 -14.23 -14.80
C VAL A 143 -20.78 -15.16 -13.60
N LYS A 144 -21.92 -15.78 -13.31
CA LYS A 144 -22.10 -16.80 -12.29
C LYS A 144 -22.87 -17.97 -12.89
N ASP A 145 -22.36 -19.20 -12.73
CA ASP A 145 -22.96 -20.44 -13.26
C ASP A 145 -23.26 -20.36 -14.75
N GLY A 146 -22.36 -19.69 -15.51
CA GLY A 146 -22.49 -19.51 -16.96
C GLY A 146 -23.46 -18.40 -17.38
N GLN A 147 -24.15 -17.74 -16.45
CA GLN A 147 -25.11 -16.68 -16.74
C GLN A 147 -24.49 -15.30 -16.52
N GLU A 148 -24.75 -14.37 -17.45
CA GLU A 148 -24.35 -12.96 -17.31
C GLU A 148 -25.38 -12.21 -16.46
N ILE A 149 -24.90 -11.47 -15.46
CA ILE A 149 -25.69 -10.72 -14.49
C ILE A 149 -25.19 -9.28 -14.45
N LEU A 150 -26.09 -8.31 -14.45
CA LEU A 150 -25.79 -6.91 -14.13
C LEU A 150 -25.93 -6.71 -12.63
N LEU A 151 -24.86 -6.26 -11.96
CA LEU A 151 -24.85 -6.03 -10.52
C LEU A 151 -25.13 -4.56 -10.20
N ASP A 152 -26.08 -4.30 -9.28
CA ASP A 152 -26.30 -2.98 -8.69
C ASP A 152 -25.36 -2.83 -7.47
N ILE A 153 -24.28 -2.04 -7.62
CA ILE A 153 -23.29 -1.83 -6.56
C ILE A 153 -23.65 -0.57 -5.80
N LYS A 154 -24.02 -0.75 -4.52
CA LYS A 154 -24.25 0.35 -3.56
C LYS A 154 -23.03 0.46 -2.65
N ASP A 155 -22.35 1.63 -2.68
CA ASP A 155 -21.18 1.94 -1.82
C ASP A 155 -21.62 2.42 -0.43
#